data_927727129472840276fa451e5fde3337
#
_entry.id   927727129472840276fa451e5fde3337
#
_cell.length_a   1.000
_cell.length_b   1.000
_cell.length_c   1.000
_cell.angle_alpha   90.00
_cell.angle_beta   90.00
_cell.angle_gamma   90.00
#
_symmetry.space_group_name_H-M   'P 1'
#
loop_
_entity.id
_entity.type
_entity.pdbx_description
1 polymer ?
#
loop_
_entity_poly.entity_id
_entity_poly.type
_entity_poly.pdbx_seq_one_letter_code
_entity_poly.pdbx_strand_id
1 'polypeptide(L)'
;MKRSQKEHTQRVQKEKFVRKEFPLILPRNEAQKLLQDGLKFNSLVVAAGSSGVGKTLMATYHAARKLHFGDIKKIILIRAYQPLAGRTTGFLPGTLEEKLIPYYAQMLAYLEDALGKGSVEVALKSKTIEICSLETIRGRSWDDAIVLVDEAQGLYPMEVQALCTRVGENCQIIFMGDNSGVQTDVNKGMNGLDYLEKVVKKYNIEDCCFVQFTKDHVERGSLTKSFVIAFENEYFLDQEGKGIIKEHTKISTLGRKKQ
;
A
#
# COMPACT_ATOMS: atom_id res chain seq x y z
N MET A 1 1.32 -43.45 -30.94
CA MET A 1 1.02 -42.82 -29.68
C MET A 1 1.95 -41.64 -29.28
N LYS A 2 3.24 -41.60 -29.57
CA LYS A 2 4.15 -40.49 -29.16
C LYS A 2 3.99 -39.16 -29.94
N ARG A 3 3.39 -39.15 -31.13
CA ARG A 3 3.17 -37.91 -31.93
C ARG A 3 2.00 -37.07 -31.42
N SER A 4 0.91 -37.71 -31.03
CA SER A 4 -0.29 -37.05 -30.51
C SER A 4 -0.05 -36.32 -29.16
N GLN A 5 0.78 -36.88 -28.30
CA GLN A 5 1.14 -36.23 -27.02
C GLN A 5 2.02 -35.00 -27.19
N LYS A 6 2.93 -34.98 -28.17
CA LYS A 6 3.75 -33.80 -28.47
C LYS A 6 2.92 -32.66 -29.07
N GLU A 7 1.93 -32.97 -29.90
CA GLU A 7 1.02 -31.97 -30.49
C GLU A 7 0.06 -31.39 -29.46
N HIS A 8 -0.40 -32.22 -28.48
CA HIS A 8 -1.22 -31.76 -27.38
C HIS A 8 -0.41 -30.86 -26.43
N THR A 9 0.84 -31.21 -26.10
CA THR A 9 1.74 -30.40 -25.27
C THR A 9 2.12 -29.08 -25.96
N GLN A 10 2.31 -29.09 -27.29
CA GLN A 10 2.57 -27.89 -28.05
C GLN A 10 1.33 -27.00 -28.22
N ARG A 11 0.11 -27.57 -28.28
CA ARG A 11 -1.14 -26.82 -28.27
C ARG A 11 -1.37 -26.15 -26.91
N VAL A 12 -1.16 -26.85 -25.82
CA VAL A 12 -1.24 -26.32 -24.45
C VAL A 12 -0.17 -25.26 -24.19
N GLN A 13 1.01 -25.35 -24.83
CA GLN A 13 2.04 -24.31 -24.76
C GLN A 13 1.78 -23.12 -25.70
N LYS A 14 0.94 -23.26 -26.74
CA LYS A 14 0.53 -22.16 -27.62
C LYS A 14 -0.72 -21.41 -27.20
N GLU A 15 -1.50 -21.92 -26.25
CA GLU A 15 -2.49 -21.13 -25.48
C GLU A 15 -1.82 -20.26 -24.41
N LYS A 16 -0.53 -19.98 -24.59
CA LYS A 16 0.17 -18.96 -23.85
C LYS A 16 -0.47 -17.61 -24.10
N PHE A 17 -1.28 -17.22 -23.12
CA PHE A 17 -1.53 -15.83 -22.80
C PHE A 17 -1.65 -14.89 -24.01
N VAL A 18 -2.85 -14.80 -24.55
CA VAL A 18 -3.29 -13.50 -25.08
C VAL A 18 -3.10 -12.58 -23.87
N ARG A 19 -2.07 -11.74 -23.87
CA ARG A 19 -1.85 -10.70 -22.87
C ARG A 19 -3.09 -9.84 -22.91
N LYS A 20 -4.04 -10.14 -22.02
CA LYS A 20 -5.19 -9.29 -21.80
C LYS A 20 -4.60 -7.94 -21.44
N GLU A 21 -5.00 -6.89 -22.13
CA GLU A 21 -4.54 -5.54 -21.81
C GLU A 21 -4.77 -5.32 -20.33
N PHE A 22 -3.72 -4.99 -19.59
CA PHE A 22 -3.82 -4.76 -18.16
C PHE A 22 -4.59 -3.45 -17.95
N PRO A 23 -5.60 -3.41 -17.07
CA PRO A 23 -6.37 -2.20 -16.85
C PRO A 23 -5.48 -1.06 -16.35
N LEU A 24 -5.58 0.10 -17.01
CA LEU A 24 -4.81 1.28 -16.66
C LEU A 24 -5.58 2.16 -15.69
N ILE A 25 -4.95 2.47 -14.56
CA ILE A 25 -5.41 3.53 -13.67
C ILE A 25 -4.70 4.82 -14.08
N LEU A 26 -5.48 5.78 -14.59
CA LEU A 26 -4.98 7.10 -14.92
C LEU A 26 -5.08 8.03 -13.69
N PRO A 27 -4.00 8.78 -13.38
CA PRO A 27 -4.05 9.76 -12.31
C PRO A 27 -5.06 10.86 -12.63
N ARG A 28 -5.86 11.26 -11.65
CA ARG A 28 -6.93 12.27 -11.78
C ARG A 28 -6.50 13.65 -11.26
N ASN A 29 -5.39 13.70 -10.52
CA ASN A 29 -4.83 14.93 -9.97
C ASN A 29 -3.31 14.83 -9.89
N GLU A 30 -2.65 15.97 -9.58
CA GLU A 30 -1.19 16.05 -9.55
C GLU A 30 -0.56 15.15 -8.48
N ALA A 31 -1.19 15.01 -7.31
CA ALA A 31 -0.67 14.14 -6.26
C ALA A 31 -0.70 12.67 -6.67
N GLN A 32 -1.75 12.23 -7.37
CA GLN A 32 -1.80 10.87 -7.95
C GLN A 32 -0.76 10.67 -9.04
N LYS A 33 -0.45 11.71 -9.85
CA LYS A 33 0.61 11.65 -10.85
C LYS A 33 1.98 11.52 -10.20
N LEU A 34 2.25 12.29 -9.15
CA LEU A 34 3.48 12.16 -8.36
C LEU A 34 3.59 10.77 -7.72
N LEU A 35 2.48 10.21 -7.20
CA LEU A 35 2.48 8.85 -6.69
C LEU A 35 2.79 7.84 -7.80
N GLN A 36 2.20 7.96 -8.98
CA GLN A 36 2.48 7.09 -10.11
C GLN A 36 3.96 7.10 -10.51
N ASP A 37 4.57 8.30 -10.55
CA ASP A 37 5.99 8.45 -10.84
C ASP A 37 6.86 7.86 -9.71
N GLY A 38 6.51 8.10 -8.44
CA GLY A 38 7.17 7.50 -7.29
C GLY A 38 7.15 5.96 -7.34
N LEU A 39 5.99 5.38 -7.60
CA LEU A 39 5.82 3.93 -7.76
C LEU A 39 6.66 3.34 -8.90
N LYS A 40 6.90 4.12 -9.96
CA LYS A 40 7.69 3.68 -11.11
C LYS A 40 9.19 3.71 -10.88
N PHE A 41 9.68 4.66 -10.09
CA PHE A 41 11.10 4.99 -10.05
C PHE A 41 11.79 4.80 -8.69
N ASN A 42 11.05 4.52 -7.62
CA ASN A 42 11.62 4.44 -6.28
C ASN A 42 11.34 3.10 -5.61
N SER A 43 12.30 2.60 -4.81
CA SER A 43 12.16 1.36 -4.04
C SER A 43 11.38 1.56 -2.75
N LEU A 44 11.39 2.76 -2.16
CA LEU A 44 10.54 3.10 -1.03
C LEU A 44 9.57 4.22 -1.43
N VAL A 45 8.27 3.98 -1.28
CA VAL A 45 7.23 4.96 -1.58
C VAL A 45 6.31 5.14 -0.37
N VAL A 46 6.06 6.38 -0.01
CA VAL A 46 5.10 6.73 1.04
C VAL A 46 3.99 7.58 0.43
N ALA A 47 2.77 7.09 0.49
CA ALA A 47 1.56 7.81 0.12
C ALA A 47 0.78 8.13 1.39
N ALA A 48 0.89 9.38 1.86
CA ALA A 48 0.30 9.85 3.10
C ALA A 48 -0.78 10.89 2.87
N GLY A 49 -1.78 10.96 3.75
CA GLY A 49 -2.83 11.98 3.75
C GLY A 49 -4.24 11.41 3.73
N SER A 50 -5.22 12.29 3.49
CA SER A 50 -6.66 12.08 3.66
C SER A 50 -7.17 10.78 3.07
N SER A 51 -8.23 10.23 3.66
CA SER A 51 -8.93 9.05 3.13
C SER A 51 -9.61 9.33 1.79
N GLY A 52 -9.72 8.32 0.93
CA GLY A 52 -10.48 8.41 -0.33
C GLY A 52 -9.78 9.12 -1.49
N VAL A 53 -8.47 9.37 -1.40
CA VAL A 53 -7.66 10.00 -2.46
C VAL A 53 -7.02 8.99 -3.44
N GLY A 54 -7.25 7.69 -3.28
CA GLY A 54 -6.81 6.66 -4.22
C GLY A 54 -5.44 6.03 -3.92
N LYS A 55 -4.83 6.25 -2.74
CA LYS A 55 -3.52 5.68 -2.36
C LYS A 55 -3.46 4.16 -2.55
N THR A 56 -4.34 3.44 -1.85
CA THR A 56 -4.40 1.98 -1.85
C THR A 56 -4.74 1.42 -3.25
N LEU A 57 -5.64 2.08 -3.99
CA LEU A 57 -5.98 1.71 -5.36
C LEU A 57 -4.73 1.72 -6.25
N MET A 58 -4.05 2.87 -6.32
CA MET A 58 -2.90 3.05 -7.22
C MET A 58 -1.74 2.12 -6.87
N ALA A 59 -1.41 1.97 -5.59
CA ALA A 59 -0.36 1.07 -5.13
C ALA A 59 -0.67 -0.39 -5.43
N THR A 60 -1.92 -0.82 -5.20
CA THR A 60 -2.34 -2.20 -5.46
C THR A 60 -2.33 -2.53 -6.96
N TYR A 61 -2.83 -1.62 -7.80
CA TYR A 61 -2.77 -1.79 -9.26
C TYR A 61 -1.35 -1.80 -9.81
N HIS A 62 -0.46 -0.97 -9.24
CA HIS A 62 0.95 -1.01 -9.59
C HIS A 62 1.58 -2.38 -9.26
N ALA A 63 1.35 -2.92 -8.06
CA ALA A 63 1.82 -4.23 -7.66
C ALA A 63 1.24 -5.35 -8.55
N ALA A 64 -0.08 -5.31 -8.81
CA ALA A 64 -0.75 -6.25 -9.70
C ALA A 64 -0.15 -6.23 -11.11
N ARG A 65 0.12 -5.03 -11.65
CA ARG A 65 0.75 -4.87 -12.96
C ARG A 65 2.14 -5.47 -13.01
N LYS A 66 2.97 -5.19 -12.01
CA LYS A 66 4.33 -5.74 -11.91
C LYS A 66 4.33 -7.27 -11.83
N LEU A 67 3.41 -7.84 -11.06
CA LEU A 67 3.22 -9.29 -10.98
C LEU A 67 2.73 -9.88 -12.31
N HIS A 68 1.75 -9.25 -12.96
CA HIS A 68 1.19 -9.69 -14.25
C HIS A 68 2.24 -9.78 -15.36
N PHE A 69 3.16 -8.81 -15.41
CA PHE A 69 4.22 -8.80 -16.43
C PHE A 69 5.46 -9.60 -16.02
N GLY A 70 5.51 -10.13 -14.80
CA GLY A 70 6.61 -10.95 -14.31
C GLY A 70 7.83 -10.14 -13.86
N ASP A 71 7.66 -8.82 -13.62
CA ASP A 71 8.71 -7.95 -13.10
C ASP A 71 9.05 -8.28 -11.63
N ILE A 72 8.09 -8.88 -10.93
CA ILE A 72 8.20 -9.39 -9.55
C ILE A 72 7.59 -10.78 -9.45
N LYS A 73 7.93 -11.51 -8.39
CA LYS A 73 7.42 -12.85 -8.11
C LYS A 73 6.33 -12.87 -7.05
N LYS A 74 6.28 -11.85 -6.19
CA LYS A 74 5.37 -11.83 -5.04
C LYS A 74 4.77 -10.46 -4.75
N ILE A 75 3.56 -10.47 -4.21
CA ILE A 75 2.94 -9.31 -3.53
C ILE A 75 2.73 -9.69 -2.07
N ILE A 76 3.26 -8.89 -1.16
CA ILE A 76 3.09 -9.06 0.29
C ILE A 76 2.13 -7.99 0.78
N LEU A 77 1.02 -8.41 1.39
CA LEU A 77 0.02 -7.52 1.96
C LEU A 77 0.22 -7.45 3.47
N ILE A 78 0.47 -6.25 3.97
CA ILE A 78 0.61 -5.95 5.40
C ILE A 78 -0.34 -4.82 5.74
N ARG A 79 -0.98 -4.92 6.90
CA ARG A 79 -1.83 -3.86 7.42
C ARG A 79 -1.53 -3.64 8.88
N ALA A 80 -1.32 -2.38 9.28
CA ALA A 80 -1.29 -2.01 10.68
C ALA A 80 -2.70 -2.13 11.25
N TYR A 81 -2.94 -3.21 11.99
CA TYR A 81 -4.24 -3.45 12.58
C TYR A 81 -4.41 -2.64 13.86
N GLN A 82 -5.40 -1.77 13.86
CA GLN A 82 -5.90 -1.16 15.09
C GLN A 82 -7.43 -1.26 15.11
N PRO A 83 -8.01 -1.90 16.11
CA PRO A 83 -9.46 -1.92 16.28
C PRO A 83 -9.95 -0.53 16.60
N LEU A 84 -10.99 -0.07 15.88
CA LEU A 84 -11.66 1.22 16.14
C LEU A 84 -12.06 1.32 17.62
N ALA A 85 -11.55 2.35 18.32
CA ALA A 85 -11.86 2.65 19.72
C ALA A 85 -11.65 1.47 20.70
N GLY A 86 -10.66 0.60 20.44
CA GLY A 86 -10.38 -0.55 21.29
C GLY A 86 -11.40 -1.69 21.19
N ARG A 87 -12.35 -1.63 20.25
CA ARG A 87 -13.32 -2.70 20.04
C ARG A 87 -12.65 -3.87 19.33
N THR A 88 -12.45 -4.96 20.05
CA THR A 88 -11.94 -6.20 19.46
C THR A 88 -13.06 -6.96 18.75
N THR A 89 -12.73 -7.63 17.64
CA THR A 89 -13.70 -8.49 16.91
C THR A 89 -14.06 -9.78 17.65
N GLY A 90 -13.57 -9.96 18.89
CA GLY A 90 -13.78 -11.18 19.65
C GLY A 90 -13.04 -12.40 19.08
N PHE A 91 -13.44 -13.58 19.54
CA PHE A 91 -12.84 -14.84 19.10
C PHE A 91 -13.47 -15.28 17.78
N LEU A 92 -12.84 -14.93 16.63
CA LEU A 92 -13.23 -15.49 15.34
C LEU A 92 -12.67 -16.90 15.18
N PRO A 93 -13.49 -17.92 14.80
CA PRO A 93 -12.98 -19.25 14.47
C PRO A 93 -12.16 -19.23 13.18
N GLY A 94 -11.23 -20.18 13.01
CA GLY A 94 -10.41 -20.31 11.80
C GLY A 94 -8.92 -20.05 12.03
N THR A 95 -8.13 -20.21 10.97
CA THR A 95 -6.69 -19.92 10.95
C THR A 95 -6.43 -18.43 11.11
N LEU A 96 -5.19 -18.05 11.45
CA LEU A 96 -4.81 -16.64 11.54
C LEU A 96 -5.05 -15.91 10.20
N GLU A 97 -4.71 -16.56 9.08
CA GLU A 97 -4.90 -16.01 7.74
C GLU A 97 -6.39 -15.76 7.44
N GLU A 98 -7.27 -16.72 7.75
CA GLU A 98 -8.73 -16.57 7.57
C GLU A 98 -9.31 -15.42 8.40
N LYS A 99 -8.81 -15.21 9.60
CA LYS A 99 -9.21 -14.08 10.48
C LYS A 99 -8.76 -12.73 9.94
N LEU A 100 -7.66 -12.70 9.22
CA LEU A 100 -7.10 -11.47 8.67
C LEU A 100 -7.76 -11.06 7.35
N ILE A 101 -8.24 -11.99 6.52
CA ILE A 101 -8.82 -11.70 5.19
C ILE A 101 -9.81 -10.52 5.19
N PRO A 102 -10.76 -10.37 6.12
CA PRO A 102 -11.69 -9.25 6.11
C PRO A 102 -11.02 -7.88 6.18
N TYR A 103 -9.87 -7.78 6.83
CA TYR A 103 -9.12 -6.51 6.94
C TYR A 103 -8.39 -6.14 5.64
N TYR A 104 -8.14 -7.11 4.78
CA TYR A 104 -7.51 -6.93 3.47
C TYR A 104 -8.51 -6.87 2.32
N ALA A 105 -9.82 -6.93 2.60
CA ALA A 105 -10.87 -7.02 1.60
C ALA A 105 -10.76 -5.94 0.50
N GLN A 106 -10.39 -4.71 0.85
CA GLN A 106 -10.24 -3.63 -0.12
C GLN A 106 -9.06 -3.87 -1.09
N MET A 107 -7.89 -4.26 -0.58
CA MET A 107 -6.74 -4.56 -1.44
C MET A 107 -7.00 -5.80 -2.28
N LEU A 108 -7.62 -6.83 -1.71
CA LEU A 108 -8.00 -8.04 -2.45
C LEU A 108 -9.00 -7.73 -3.57
N ALA A 109 -10.00 -6.88 -3.32
CA ALA A 109 -10.94 -6.45 -4.35
C ALA A 109 -10.24 -5.72 -5.52
N TYR A 110 -9.27 -4.86 -5.24
CA TYR A 110 -8.47 -4.21 -6.27
C TYR A 110 -7.56 -5.19 -7.04
N LEU A 111 -7.00 -6.19 -6.36
CA LEU A 111 -6.24 -7.26 -7.03
C LEU A 111 -7.16 -8.12 -7.92
N GLU A 112 -8.36 -8.44 -7.44
CA GLU A 112 -9.36 -9.20 -8.21
C GLU A 112 -9.83 -8.44 -9.45
N ASP A 113 -10.03 -7.12 -9.33
CA ASP A 113 -10.40 -6.27 -10.46
C ASP A 113 -9.27 -6.20 -11.51
N ALA A 114 -8.02 -6.13 -11.07
CA ALA A 114 -6.85 -6.02 -11.94
C ALA A 114 -6.44 -7.37 -12.58
N LEU A 115 -6.45 -8.47 -11.83
CA LEU A 115 -5.89 -9.77 -12.22
C LEU A 115 -6.99 -10.82 -12.53
N GLY A 116 -8.22 -10.56 -12.11
CA GLY A 116 -9.32 -11.52 -12.13
C GLY A 116 -9.38 -12.39 -10.87
N LYS A 117 -10.60 -12.61 -10.36
CA LYS A 117 -10.87 -13.31 -9.10
C LYS A 117 -10.19 -14.69 -9.02
N GLY A 118 -10.34 -15.51 -10.06
CA GLY A 118 -9.73 -16.86 -10.08
C GLY A 118 -8.20 -16.83 -10.02
N SER A 119 -7.57 -15.82 -10.64
CA SER A 119 -6.10 -15.64 -10.57
C SER A 119 -5.65 -15.29 -9.16
N VAL A 120 -6.40 -14.42 -8.46
CA VAL A 120 -6.09 -14.03 -7.08
C VAL A 120 -6.27 -15.21 -6.12
N GLU A 121 -7.32 -16.02 -6.28
CA GLU A 121 -7.53 -17.23 -5.48
C GLU A 121 -6.36 -18.23 -5.62
N VAL A 122 -5.87 -18.43 -6.85
CA VAL A 122 -4.70 -19.29 -7.12
C VAL A 122 -3.44 -18.67 -6.53
N ALA A 123 -3.25 -17.36 -6.67
CA ALA A 123 -2.08 -16.63 -6.17
C ALA A 123 -1.99 -16.64 -4.64
N LEU A 124 -3.12 -16.56 -3.93
CA LEU A 124 -3.19 -16.71 -2.48
C LEU A 124 -2.80 -18.15 -2.05
N LYS A 125 -3.34 -19.17 -2.71
CA LYS A 125 -3.02 -20.58 -2.42
C LYS A 125 -1.54 -20.91 -2.67
N SER A 126 -0.95 -20.36 -3.73
CA SER A 126 0.47 -20.55 -4.07
C SER A 126 1.42 -19.63 -3.30
N LYS A 127 0.89 -18.71 -2.47
CA LYS A 127 1.65 -17.67 -1.75
C LYS A 127 2.42 -16.72 -2.70
N THR A 128 1.96 -16.56 -3.93
CA THR A 128 2.38 -15.49 -4.84
C THR A 128 1.79 -14.14 -4.38
N ILE A 129 0.58 -14.17 -3.82
CA ILE A 129 0.03 -13.09 -2.99
C ILE A 129 0.00 -13.63 -1.56
N GLU A 130 0.66 -12.94 -0.63
CA GLU A 130 0.78 -13.36 0.75
C GLU A 130 0.24 -12.30 1.70
N ILE A 131 -0.66 -12.69 2.61
CA ILE A 131 -1.11 -11.85 3.73
C ILE A 131 -0.16 -12.10 4.88
N CYS A 132 0.48 -11.04 5.38
CA CYS A 132 1.49 -11.14 6.42
C CYS A 132 1.12 -10.25 7.60
N SER A 133 1.12 -10.80 8.80
CA SER A 133 0.94 -10.01 10.03
C SER A 133 2.28 -9.43 10.49
N LEU A 134 2.24 -8.28 11.16
CA LEU A 134 3.43 -7.63 11.73
C LEU A 134 4.21 -8.52 12.71
N GLU A 135 3.51 -9.45 13.37
CA GLU A 135 4.11 -10.39 14.32
C GLU A 135 5.02 -11.42 13.62
N THR A 136 4.74 -11.73 12.35
CA THR A 136 5.43 -12.78 11.58
C THR A 136 6.51 -12.25 10.63
N ILE A 137 6.76 -10.94 10.57
CA ILE A 137 7.76 -10.35 9.67
C ILE A 137 9.20 -10.58 10.12
N ARG A 138 9.43 -10.81 11.42
CA ARG A 138 10.79 -11.00 11.95
C ARG A 138 11.43 -12.25 11.37
N GLY A 139 12.70 -12.16 10.93
CA GLY A 139 13.43 -13.26 10.32
C GLY A 139 13.11 -13.53 8.85
N ARG A 140 12.25 -12.71 8.21
CA ARG A 140 11.98 -12.77 6.77
C ARG A 140 12.88 -11.79 6.00
N SER A 141 13.10 -12.05 4.71
CA SER A 141 13.58 -11.14 3.70
C SER A 141 12.68 -11.27 2.47
N TRP A 142 12.46 -10.19 1.76
CA TRP A 142 11.60 -10.16 0.57
C TRP A 142 12.41 -9.75 -0.65
N ASP A 143 12.59 -10.70 -1.55
CA ASP A 143 13.24 -10.49 -2.84
C ASP A 143 12.23 -10.64 -3.97
N ASP A 144 12.44 -9.96 -5.09
CA ASP A 144 11.55 -9.97 -6.25
C ASP A 144 10.08 -9.69 -5.86
N ALA A 145 9.82 -8.72 -4.98
CA ALA A 145 8.52 -8.52 -4.37
C ALA A 145 8.09 -7.05 -4.31
N ILE A 146 6.78 -6.84 -4.21
CA ILE A 146 6.21 -5.57 -3.74
C ILE A 146 5.52 -5.81 -2.41
N VAL A 147 5.90 -5.03 -1.41
CA VAL A 147 5.31 -5.03 -0.07
C VAL A 147 4.36 -3.85 0.04
N LEU A 148 3.08 -4.12 0.21
CA LEU A 148 2.03 -3.12 0.41
C LEU A 148 1.72 -3.03 1.90
N VAL A 149 2.01 -1.88 2.52
CA VAL A 149 1.76 -1.62 3.93
C VAL A 149 0.63 -0.61 4.05
N ASP A 150 -0.56 -1.08 4.38
CA ASP A 150 -1.77 -0.25 4.51
C ASP A 150 -2.01 0.20 5.96
N GLU A 151 -2.73 1.31 6.15
CA GLU A 151 -2.97 1.96 7.45
C GLU A 151 -1.67 2.23 8.24
N ALA A 152 -0.61 2.60 7.52
CA ALA A 152 0.74 2.71 8.08
C ALA A 152 0.89 3.81 9.17
N GLN A 153 -0.08 4.72 9.32
CA GLN A 153 -0.13 5.64 10.47
C GLN A 153 -0.27 4.88 11.80
N GLY A 154 -0.81 3.66 11.77
CA GLY A 154 -0.97 2.79 12.93
C GLY A 154 0.32 2.11 13.39
N LEU A 155 1.39 2.16 12.61
CA LEU A 155 2.67 1.53 12.93
C LEU A 155 3.41 2.28 14.04
N TYR A 156 4.09 1.51 14.88
CA TYR A 156 5.11 2.03 15.79
C TYR A 156 6.46 2.20 15.07
N PRO A 157 7.35 3.08 15.54
CA PRO A 157 8.70 3.24 14.97
C PRO A 157 9.48 1.94 14.83
N MET A 158 9.37 1.03 15.80
CA MET A 158 10.05 -0.28 15.76
C MET A 158 9.50 -1.21 14.67
N GLU A 159 8.21 -1.10 14.33
CA GLU A 159 7.59 -1.88 13.26
C GLU A 159 8.02 -1.35 11.89
N VAL A 160 8.09 -0.03 11.72
CA VAL A 160 8.65 0.59 10.52
C VAL A 160 10.09 0.16 10.31
N GLN A 161 10.92 0.19 11.36
CA GLN A 161 12.30 -0.29 11.30
C GLN A 161 12.35 -1.77 10.89
N ALA A 162 11.50 -2.61 11.49
CA ALA A 162 11.43 -4.03 11.16
C ALA A 162 11.05 -4.25 9.69
N LEU A 163 10.10 -3.49 9.13
CA LEU A 163 9.67 -3.58 7.74
C LEU A 163 10.77 -3.13 6.77
N CYS A 164 11.32 -1.93 6.96
CA CYS A 164 12.32 -1.37 6.06
C CYS A 164 13.61 -2.22 6.00
N THR A 165 13.97 -2.92 7.08
CA THR A 165 15.15 -3.80 7.12
C THR A 165 14.92 -5.18 6.53
N ARG A 166 13.75 -5.48 5.96
CA ARG A 166 13.40 -6.75 5.28
C ARG A 166 13.40 -6.63 3.76
N VAL A 167 13.51 -5.42 3.24
CA VAL A 167 13.56 -5.15 1.80
C VAL A 167 14.86 -5.74 1.25
N GLY A 168 14.76 -6.71 0.35
CA GLY A 168 15.85 -7.39 -0.31
C GLY A 168 16.06 -6.92 -1.75
N GLU A 169 16.65 -7.79 -2.59
CA GLU A 169 16.92 -7.46 -3.99
C GLU A 169 15.62 -7.39 -4.81
N ASN A 170 15.54 -6.44 -5.73
CA ASN A 170 14.36 -6.19 -6.58
C ASN A 170 13.05 -6.14 -5.79
N CYS A 171 13.11 -5.53 -4.60
CA CYS A 171 11.96 -5.37 -3.72
C CYS A 171 11.60 -3.90 -3.57
N GLN A 172 10.30 -3.61 -3.69
CA GLN A 172 9.74 -2.29 -3.44
C GLN A 172 8.82 -2.35 -2.22
N ILE A 173 8.92 -1.37 -1.33
CA ILE A 173 8.01 -1.23 -0.19
C ILE A 173 7.20 0.06 -0.30
N ILE A 174 5.88 -0.06 -0.14
CA ILE A 174 4.93 1.04 -0.32
C ILE A 174 4.12 1.18 0.95
N PHE A 175 4.31 2.30 1.65
CA PHE A 175 3.53 2.66 2.83
C PHE A 175 2.36 3.55 2.44
N MET A 176 1.17 3.20 2.88
CA MET A 176 -0.06 3.96 2.64
C MET A 176 -0.74 4.23 3.97
N GLY A 177 -1.15 5.46 4.20
CA GLY A 177 -1.82 5.79 5.45
C GLY A 177 -2.34 7.22 5.52
N ASP A 178 -3.03 7.51 6.59
CA ASP A 178 -3.60 8.83 6.86
C ASP A 178 -2.80 9.51 7.99
N ASN A 179 -2.01 10.53 7.63
CA ASN A 179 -1.27 11.34 8.59
C ASN A 179 -1.92 12.70 8.86
N SER A 180 -3.19 12.90 8.45
CA SER A 180 -3.94 14.14 8.70
C SER A 180 -4.18 14.41 10.19
N GLY A 181 -4.05 13.37 11.02
CA GLY A 181 -4.30 13.44 12.46
C GLY A 181 -5.78 13.31 12.85
N VAL A 182 -6.69 13.23 11.87
CA VAL A 182 -8.14 13.05 12.11
C VAL A 182 -8.44 11.67 12.71
N GLN A 183 -7.63 10.67 12.38
CA GLN A 183 -7.72 9.34 12.98
C GLN A 183 -7.00 9.34 14.33
N THR A 184 -7.70 9.78 15.37
CA THR A 184 -7.16 9.99 16.73
C THR A 184 -6.95 8.70 17.53
N ASP A 185 -7.40 7.56 17.00
CA ASP A 185 -7.28 6.24 17.65
C ASP A 185 -5.84 5.71 17.62
N VAL A 186 -5.00 6.34 16.80
CA VAL A 186 -3.62 5.94 16.62
C VAL A 186 -2.73 6.68 17.59
N ASN A 187 -2.04 5.94 18.41
CA ASN A 187 -0.94 6.30 19.31
C ASN A 187 -0.72 7.80 19.60
N LYS A 188 -0.81 8.18 20.86
CA LYS A 188 -0.46 9.50 21.38
C LYS A 188 1.04 9.89 21.22
N GLY A 189 1.78 9.18 20.34
CA GLY A 189 3.18 9.38 20.03
C GLY A 189 3.43 9.66 18.53
N MET A 190 4.68 9.60 18.13
CA MET A 190 5.06 9.71 16.71
C MET A 190 4.53 8.49 15.95
N ASN A 191 3.67 8.71 14.94
CA ASN A 191 3.19 7.63 14.09
C ASN A 191 4.31 7.11 13.15
N GLY A 192 4.11 5.91 12.59
CA GLY A 192 5.11 5.26 11.76
C GLY A 192 5.49 6.04 10.51
N LEU A 193 4.53 6.74 9.88
CA LEU A 193 4.77 7.54 8.68
C LEU A 193 5.64 8.76 8.97
N ASP A 194 5.32 9.52 10.01
CA ASP A 194 6.09 10.69 10.46
C ASP A 194 7.52 10.27 10.89
N TYR A 195 7.63 9.12 11.54
CA TYR A 195 8.92 8.56 11.93
C TYR A 195 9.77 8.20 10.72
N LEU A 196 9.18 7.51 9.72
CA LEU A 196 9.88 7.11 8.50
C LEU A 196 10.36 8.32 7.72
N GLU A 197 9.50 9.32 7.54
CA GLU A 197 9.85 10.56 6.85
C GLU A 197 11.02 11.28 7.55
N LYS A 198 10.96 11.39 8.89
CA LYS A 198 12.03 11.98 9.70
C LYS A 198 13.36 11.25 9.51
N VAL A 199 13.35 9.91 9.54
CA VAL A 199 14.56 9.09 9.37
C VAL A 199 15.14 9.28 7.98
N VAL A 200 14.31 9.16 6.92
CA VAL A 200 14.77 9.32 5.53
C VAL A 200 15.38 10.70 5.30
N LYS A 201 14.71 11.76 5.76
CA LYS A 201 15.21 13.15 5.63
C LYS A 201 16.51 13.37 6.43
N LYS A 202 16.58 12.90 7.68
CA LYS A 202 17.71 13.11 8.56
C LYS A 202 18.99 12.45 8.03
N TYR A 203 18.87 11.27 7.45
CA TYR A 203 20.02 10.48 6.99
C TYR A 203 20.20 10.48 5.48
N ASN A 204 19.43 11.30 4.74
CA ASN A 204 19.46 11.42 3.28
C ASN A 204 19.40 10.06 2.58
N ILE A 205 18.47 9.19 3.01
CA ILE A 205 18.28 7.88 2.39
C ILE A 205 17.75 8.11 0.97
N GLU A 206 18.49 7.63 -0.01
CA GLU A 206 18.15 7.76 -1.43
C GLU A 206 17.08 6.73 -1.85
N ASP A 207 16.57 6.87 -3.08
CA ASP A 207 15.56 5.98 -3.69
C ASP A 207 14.22 5.93 -2.93
N CYS A 208 13.86 7.06 -2.32
CA CYS A 208 12.64 7.25 -1.55
C CYS A 208 11.75 8.33 -2.17
N CYS A 209 10.44 8.10 -2.21
CA CYS A 209 9.44 9.07 -2.65
C CYS A 209 8.36 9.24 -1.58
N PHE A 210 8.09 10.50 -1.20
CA PHE A 210 7.02 10.86 -0.27
C PHE A 210 5.99 11.70 -1.01
N VAL A 211 4.74 11.25 -1.02
CA VAL A 211 3.62 11.95 -1.64
C VAL A 211 2.59 12.27 -0.56
N GLN A 212 2.35 13.57 -0.35
CA GLN A 212 1.34 14.06 0.57
C GLN A 212 0.05 14.35 -0.18
N PHE A 213 -1.01 13.70 0.22
CA PHE A 213 -2.37 13.97 -0.23
C PHE A 213 -3.09 14.88 0.78
N THR A 214 -3.90 15.78 0.26
CA THR A 214 -4.75 16.69 1.05
C THR A 214 -6.23 16.39 0.79
N LYS A 215 -7.11 17.00 1.57
CA LYS A 215 -8.56 16.95 1.38
C LYS A 215 -9.04 17.36 -0.02
N ASP A 216 -8.26 18.21 -0.72
CA ASP A 216 -8.60 18.66 -2.07
C ASP A 216 -8.49 17.55 -3.12
N HIS A 217 -7.67 16.52 -2.84
CA HIS A 217 -7.46 15.37 -3.70
C HIS A 217 -8.48 14.23 -3.49
N VAL A 218 -9.52 14.43 -2.66
CA VAL A 218 -10.53 13.40 -2.37
C VAL A 218 -11.39 13.13 -3.61
N GLU A 219 -11.33 11.89 -4.08
CA GLU A 219 -12.03 11.35 -5.25
C GLU A 219 -13.22 10.46 -4.82
N ARG A 220 -14.13 11.04 -4.06
CA ARG A 220 -15.34 10.39 -3.55
C ARG A 220 -16.59 11.20 -3.92
N GLY A 221 -17.76 10.59 -3.76
CA GLY A 221 -19.03 11.31 -3.93
C GLY A 221 -19.11 12.57 -3.05
N SER A 222 -19.89 13.55 -3.47
CA SER A 222 -19.99 14.88 -2.86
C SER A 222 -20.20 14.84 -1.35
N LEU A 223 -21.10 13.97 -0.86
CA LEU A 223 -21.38 13.82 0.57
C LEU A 223 -20.15 13.35 1.37
N THR A 224 -19.47 12.30 0.88
CA THR A 224 -18.25 11.79 1.54
C THR A 224 -17.15 12.85 1.55
N LYS A 225 -16.96 13.55 0.43
CA LYS A 225 -15.99 14.65 0.34
C LYS A 225 -16.30 15.75 1.35
N SER A 226 -17.57 16.14 1.48
CA SER A 226 -18.00 17.14 2.45
C SER A 226 -17.71 16.73 3.90
N PHE A 227 -17.94 15.45 4.25
CA PHE A 227 -17.61 14.96 5.59
C PHE A 227 -16.10 14.90 5.85
N VAL A 228 -15.29 14.45 4.88
CA VAL A 228 -13.82 14.45 5.04
C VAL A 228 -13.32 15.87 5.31
N ILE A 229 -13.78 16.84 4.50
CA ILE A 229 -13.39 18.25 4.66
C ILE A 229 -13.85 18.79 6.03
N ALA A 230 -15.09 18.48 6.44
CA ALA A 230 -15.64 18.97 7.69
C ALA A 230 -14.87 18.41 8.90
N PHE A 231 -14.61 17.11 8.94
CA PHE A 231 -13.87 16.48 10.03
C PHE A 231 -12.42 16.92 10.12
N GLU A 232 -11.73 17.11 8.98
CA GLU A 232 -10.39 17.68 9.00
C GLU A 232 -10.38 19.11 9.54
N ASN A 233 -11.31 19.97 9.09
CA ASN A 233 -11.42 21.33 9.57
C ASN A 233 -11.71 21.36 11.09
N GLU A 234 -12.64 20.56 11.58
CA GLU A 234 -12.97 20.48 13.01
C GLU A 234 -11.78 20.00 13.85
N TYR A 235 -11.04 19.01 13.35
CA TYR A 235 -9.82 18.53 14.01
C TYR A 235 -8.76 19.63 14.12
N PHE A 236 -8.54 20.41 13.06
CA PHE A 236 -7.57 21.51 13.09
C PHE A 236 -7.99 22.63 14.03
N LEU A 237 -9.26 23.01 14.05
CA LEU A 237 -9.78 24.01 14.98
C LEU A 237 -9.58 23.58 16.45
N ASP A 238 -9.81 22.30 16.75
CA ASP A 238 -9.57 21.75 18.09
C ASP A 238 -8.07 21.73 18.45
N GLN A 239 -7.18 21.52 17.49
CA GLN A 239 -5.72 21.60 17.71
C GLN A 239 -5.21 23.04 17.84
N GLU A 240 -5.74 24.00 17.09
CA GLU A 240 -5.44 25.42 17.26
C GLU A 240 -5.85 25.91 18.65
N GLY A 241 -7.04 25.53 19.10
CA GLY A 241 -7.50 25.81 20.47
C GLY A 241 -6.61 25.22 21.57
N LYS A 242 -5.86 24.15 21.26
CA LYS A 242 -4.89 23.51 22.17
C LYS A 242 -3.45 23.99 21.97
N GLY A 243 -3.20 24.96 21.07
CA GLY A 243 -1.86 25.48 20.76
C GLY A 243 -0.94 24.50 20.02
N ILE A 244 -1.49 23.47 19.40
CA ILE A 244 -0.75 22.45 18.66
C ILE A 244 -0.95 22.69 17.15
N ILE A 245 -0.18 23.57 16.55
CA ILE A 245 -0.16 23.79 15.09
C ILE A 245 0.92 22.90 14.50
N LYS A 246 0.55 21.95 13.61
CA LYS A 246 1.48 21.32 12.68
C LYS A 246 1.44 22.10 11.37
N GLU A 247 2.50 22.81 11.03
CA GLU A 247 2.69 23.33 9.67
C GLU A 247 2.82 22.14 8.69
N HIS A 248 1.86 22.02 7.80
CA HIS A 248 1.94 21.06 6.69
C HIS A 248 3.02 21.52 5.71
N THR A 249 4.18 20.91 5.82
CA THR A 249 5.33 21.16 4.95
C THR A 249 5.02 20.71 3.53
N LYS A 250 5.31 21.58 2.57
CA LYS A 250 5.18 21.40 1.13
C LYS A 250 5.86 20.12 0.65
N ILE A 251 5.28 19.53 -0.40
CA ILE A 251 5.78 18.41 -1.19
C ILE A 251 7.30 18.50 -1.38
N SER A 252 8.06 17.58 -0.82
CA SER A 252 9.48 17.43 -1.11
C SER A 252 9.72 16.12 -1.85
N THR A 253 9.88 16.22 -3.16
CA THR A 253 10.52 15.17 -3.96
C THR A 253 12.02 15.28 -3.73
N LEU A 254 12.62 14.35 -3.01
CA LEU A 254 14.05 14.14 -3.04
C LEU A 254 14.38 13.49 -4.39
N GLY A 255 14.60 14.36 -5.40
CA GLY A 255 14.82 13.95 -6.78
C GLY A 255 16.21 13.39 -7.01
N ARG A 256 16.28 12.38 -7.88
CA ARG A 256 17.50 11.95 -8.56
C ARG A 256 18.22 13.14 -9.18
N LYS A 257 19.51 13.28 -8.90
CA LYS A 257 20.41 14.04 -9.78
C LYS A 257 20.41 13.33 -11.14
N LYS A 258 20.02 14.05 -12.18
CA LYS A 258 20.22 13.61 -13.58
C LYS A 258 21.71 13.35 -13.79
N GLN A 259 22.05 12.16 -14.19
CA GLN A 259 23.26 11.90 -14.95
C GLN A 259 23.01 12.17 -16.42
#